data_cbeda2497ea2c0ef5db9e908e9c5f249
#
_entry.id   cbeda2497ea2c0ef5db9e908e9c5f249
#
_cell.length_a   1.000
_cell.length_b   1.000
_cell.length_c   1.000
_cell.angle_alpha   90.00
_cell.angle_beta   90.00
_cell.angle_gamma   90.00
#
_symmetry.space_group_name_H-M   'P 1'
#
loop_
_entity.id
_entity.type
_entity.pdbx_description
1 polymer ?
#
loop_
_entity_poly.entity_id
_entity_poly.type
_entity_poly.pdbx_seq_one_letter_code
_entity_poly.pdbx_strand_id
1 'polypeptide(L)'
;ALSECDGDMDKAVEYLREKGLAKAAKKAGRIAAEGMAYAQVCPECGVGAVVEVNCETDFCAKSEPFVAFVKDICKVVLKDAPADVDALMQCKYPGSELSVAETMPEKVMAIGENLQIRRFARFDKNTSVAYVHAGGKIGVLVNLETEGGIDASEVGKNVAMQIAALNPRFWDKSEVTADVLEEEKKVALALMNNDPKMAAKPEQVKEKIVMGKMNKFYEENCLLQMEFVRGDLFQGSVEKYIADAAKKLGGSIKFAGAVRFQTGEGIEKKEEDFAAEVAAQMNMGK
;
A
#
# COMPACT_ATOMS: atom_id res chain seq x y z
N ALA A 1 29.97 -17.27 -19.34
CA ALA A 1 29.09 -17.51 -20.50
C ALA A 1 29.91 -17.60 -21.79
N LEU A 2 30.66 -16.56 -22.17
CA LEU A 2 31.46 -16.59 -23.41
C LEU A 2 32.39 -17.80 -23.50
N SER A 3 33.02 -18.17 -22.39
CA SER A 3 33.90 -19.36 -22.34
C SER A 3 33.13 -20.69 -22.52
N GLU A 4 31.86 -20.73 -22.11
CA GLU A 4 30.99 -21.89 -22.24
C GLU A 4 30.34 -22.00 -23.64
N CYS A 5 30.41 -20.90 -24.41
CA CYS A 5 29.78 -20.77 -25.73
C CYS A 5 30.81 -20.52 -26.85
N ASP A 6 32.07 -20.92 -26.65
CA ASP A 6 33.17 -20.79 -27.60
C ASP A 6 33.34 -19.38 -28.19
N GLY A 7 33.04 -18.34 -27.39
CA GLY A 7 33.12 -16.95 -27.81
C GLY A 7 31.93 -16.42 -28.62
N ASP A 8 30.91 -17.22 -28.85
CA ASP A 8 29.68 -16.85 -29.58
C ASP A 8 28.80 -15.98 -28.67
N MET A 9 28.59 -14.71 -29.07
CA MET A 9 27.85 -13.72 -28.28
C MET A 9 26.37 -14.06 -28.14
N ASP A 10 25.74 -14.53 -29.21
CA ASP A 10 24.30 -14.82 -29.21
C ASP A 10 24.00 -16.03 -28.30
N LYS A 11 24.80 -17.09 -28.43
CA LYS A 11 24.71 -18.24 -27.54
C LYS A 11 25.05 -17.89 -26.09
N ALA A 12 25.98 -16.98 -25.85
CA ALA A 12 26.33 -16.54 -24.50
C ALA A 12 25.17 -15.76 -23.85
N VAL A 13 24.42 -14.94 -24.59
CA VAL A 13 23.22 -14.25 -24.13
C VAL A 13 22.11 -15.25 -23.78
N GLU A 14 21.87 -16.24 -24.65
CA GLU A 14 20.88 -17.30 -24.41
C GLU A 14 21.24 -18.14 -23.18
N TYR A 15 22.50 -18.53 -23.04
CA TYR A 15 23.02 -19.23 -21.87
C TYR A 15 22.81 -18.44 -20.56
N LEU A 16 23.08 -17.14 -20.57
CA LEU A 16 22.85 -16.26 -19.41
C LEU A 16 21.36 -16.17 -19.09
N ARG A 17 20.52 -16.12 -20.09
CA ARG A 17 19.05 -16.08 -19.92
C ARG A 17 18.54 -17.39 -19.27
N GLU A 18 18.98 -18.54 -19.76
CA GLU A 18 18.63 -19.85 -19.17
C GLU A 18 19.12 -19.98 -17.73
N LYS A 19 20.37 -19.59 -17.45
CA LYS A 19 20.93 -19.58 -16.09
C LYS A 19 20.18 -18.61 -15.17
N GLY A 20 19.72 -17.48 -15.71
CA GLY A 20 18.89 -16.52 -15.01
C GLY A 20 17.55 -17.08 -14.59
N LEU A 21 16.87 -17.72 -15.52
CA LEU A 21 15.60 -18.41 -15.27
C LEU A 21 15.75 -19.48 -14.17
N ALA A 22 16.77 -20.32 -14.25
CA ALA A 22 17.03 -21.37 -13.26
C ALA A 22 17.32 -20.80 -11.85
N LYS A 23 18.07 -19.70 -11.75
CA LYS A 23 18.35 -19.03 -10.48
C LYS A 23 17.12 -18.32 -9.91
N ALA A 24 16.35 -17.65 -10.74
CA ALA A 24 15.11 -16.99 -10.34
C ALA A 24 14.10 -18.04 -9.82
N ALA A 25 13.94 -19.17 -10.52
CA ALA A 25 13.08 -20.27 -10.08
C ALA A 25 13.47 -20.84 -8.70
N LYS A 26 14.77 -20.97 -8.40
CA LYS A 26 15.25 -21.39 -7.08
C LYS A 26 14.95 -20.40 -5.96
N LYS A 27 14.80 -19.11 -6.28
CA LYS A 27 14.50 -18.06 -5.30
C LYS A 27 12.99 -17.82 -5.14
N ALA A 28 12.17 -18.20 -6.11
CA ALA A 28 10.73 -17.93 -6.13
C ALA A 28 9.97 -18.43 -4.89
N GLY A 29 10.47 -19.49 -4.22
CA GLY A 29 9.89 -20.01 -2.99
C GLY A 29 10.33 -19.32 -1.70
N ARG A 30 11.21 -18.29 -1.77
CA ARG A 30 11.67 -17.58 -0.58
C ARG A 30 10.66 -16.50 -0.19
N ILE A 31 10.47 -16.30 1.11
CA ILE A 31 9.56 -15.28 1.64
C ILE A 31 10.10 -13.91 1.29
N ALA A 32 9.29 -13.12 0.59
CA ALA A 32 9.56 -11.73 0.23
C ALA A 32 8.56 -10.83 0.98
N ALA A 33 8.84 -10.53 2.26
CA ALA A 33 7.95 -9.76 3.13
C ALA A 33 8.41 -8.30 3.31
N GLU A 34 9.59 -7.95 2.83
CA GLU A 34 10.06 -6.57 2.72
C GLU A 34 9.78 -6.03 1.31
N GLY A 35 10.18 -4.79 0.99
CA GLY A 35 9.99 -4.20 -0.32
C GLY A 35 9.54 -2.75 -0.29
N MET A 36 8.75 -2.34 -1.28
CA MET A 36 8.31 -0.95 -1.43
C MET A 36 6.85 -0.87 -1.92
N ALA A 37 6.07 -0.05 -1.25
CA ALA A 37 4.79 0.46 -1.73
C ALA A 37 5.03 1.87 -2.30
N TYR A 38 4.91 2.03 -3.61
CA TYR A 38 5.23 3.27 -4.31
C TYR A 38 4.01 3.82 -5.04
N ALA A 39 3.76 5.11 -4.87
CA ALA A 39 2.66 5.80 -5.52
C ALA A 39 3.18 6.97 -6.34
N GLN A 40 2.60 7.18 -7.52
CA GLN A 40 2.96 8.28 -8.43
C GLN A 40 1.73 8.75 -9.21
N VAL A 41 1.72 10.02 -9.57
CA VAL A 41 0.77 10.62 -10.51
C VAL A 41 1.55 11.04 -11.75
N CYS A 42 1.00 10.74 -12.92
CA CYS A 42 1.54 11.20 -14.21
C CYS A 42 1.29 12.72 -14.32
N PRO A 43 2.34 13.55 -14.49
CA PRO A 43 2.17 15.00 -14.54
C PRO A 43 1.44 15.48 -15.80
N GLU A 44 1.50 14.70 -16.91
CA GLU A 44 0.90 15.10 -18.17
C GLU A 44 -0.60 14.75 -18.27
N CYS A 45 -1.01 13.62 -17.67
CA CYS A 45 -2.38 13.11 -17.83
C CYS A 45 -3.18 13.03 -16.52
N GLY A 46 -2.56 13.30 -15.35
CA GLY A 46 -3.23 13.25 -14.04
C GLY A 46 -3.57 11.84 -13.54
N VAL A 47 -3.26 10.79 -14.31
CA VAL A 47 -3.49 9.40 -13.90
C VAL A 47 -2.59 9.07 -12.71
N GLY A 48 -3.17 8.45 -11.68
CA GLY A 48 -2.45 8.00 -10.50
C GLY A 48 -2.30 6.49 -10.46
N ALA A 49 -1.17 5.99 -9.93
CA ALA A 49 -0.97 4.58 -9.63
C ALA A 49 -0.24 4.39 -8.30
N VAL A 50 -0.53 3.29 -7.64
CA VAL A 50 0.19 2.77 -6.48
C VAL A 50 0.50 1.30 -6.73
N VAL A 51 1.74 0.90 -6.45
CA VAL A 51 2.22 -0.47 -6.64
C VAL A 51 2.87 -0.98 -5.37
N GLU A 52 2.77 -2.27 -5.08
CA GLU A 52 3.57 -2.96 -4.06
C GLU A 52 4.43 -4.02 -4.72
N VAL A 53 5.74 -3.87 -4.56
CA VAL A 53 6.75 -4.85 -5.00
C VAL A 53 7.52 -5.30 -3.78
N ASN A 54 7.61 -6.62 -3.60
CA ASN A 54 8.27 -7.23 -2.45
C ASN A 54 9.64 -7.79 -2.81
N CYS A 55 10.52 -7.82 -1.81
CA CYS A 55 11.84 -8.44 -1.81
C CYS A 55 12.10 -9.13 -0.45
N GLU A 56 13.23 -9.83 -0.31
CA GLU A 56 13.52 -10.61 0.89
C GLU A 56 13.95 -9.72 2.08
N THR A 57 14.75 -8.66 1.84
CA THR A 57 15.35 -7.83 2.89
C THR A 57 15.05 -6.35 2.77
N ASP A 58 15.11 -5.64 3.90
CA ASP A 58 14.97 -4.17 3.94
C ASP A 58 16.18 -3.45 3.32
N PHE A 59 17.35 -4.09 3.27
CA PHE A 59 18.52 -3.58 2.55
C PHE A 59 18.26 -3.55 1.04
N CYS A 60 17.72 -4.63 0.49
CA CYS A 60 17.29 -4.68 -0.90
C CYS A 60 16.24 -3.61 -1.20
N ALA A 61 15.24 -3.46 -0.35
CA ALA A 61 14.16 -2.49 -0.51
C ALA A 61 14.65 -1.04 -0.64
N LYS A 62 15.81 -0.72 -0.09
CA LYS A 62 16.45 0.61 -0.13
C LYS A 62 17.48 0.74 -1.26
N SER A 63 17.83 -0.34 -1.93
CA SER A 63 18.84 -0.34 -2.98
C SER A 63 18.36 0.40 -4.23
N GLU A 64 19.26 1.15 -4.88
CA GLU A 64 18.94 1.90 -6.08
C GLU A 64 18.37 1.02 -7.22
N PRO A 65 18.92 -0.17 -7.52
CA PRO A 65 18.36 -1.05 -8.57
C PRO A 65 16.95 -1.50 -8.27
N PHE A 66 16.61 -1.83 -7.02
CA PHE A 66 15.27 -2.22 -6.62
C PHE A 66 14.28 -1.04 -6.71
N VAL A 67 14.65 0.12 -6.18
CA VAL A 67 13.80 1.33 -6.24
C VAL A 67 13.53 1.73 -7.69
N ALA A 68 14.54 1.66 -8.57
CA ALA A 68 14.37 1.92 -10.00
C ALA A 68 13.38 0.94 -10.64
N PHE A 69 13.51 -0.36 -10.33
CA PHE A 69 12.60 -1.39 -10.80
C PHE A 69 11.16 -1.12 -10.36
N VAL A 70 10.92 -0.80 -9.08
CA VAL A 70 9.57 -0.48 -8.57
C VAL A 70 8.96 0.72 -9.31
N LYS A 71 9.75 1.77 -9.55
CA LYS A 71 9.32 2.96 -10.30
C LYS A 71 8.98 2.62 -11.75
N ASP A 72 9.74 1.73 -12.38
CA ASP A 72 9.46 1.29 -13.74
C ASP A 72 8.18 0.48 -13.82
N ILE A 73 7.91 -0.41 -12.86
CA ILE A 73 6.62 -1.11 -12.76
C ILE A 73 5.46 -0.12 -12.59
N CYS A 74 5.62 0.91 -11.74
CA CYS A 74 4.60 1.95 -11.59
C CYS A 74 4.34 2.70 -12.91
N LYS A 75 5.38 3.00 -13.70
CA LYS A 75 5.23 3.62 -15.03
C LYS A 75 4.45 2.73 -16.00
N VAL A 76 4.67 1.41 -15.97
CA VAL A 76 3.90 0.45 -16.79
C VAL A 76 2.41 0.52 -16.41
N VAL A 77 2.09 0.48 -15.11
CA VAL A 77 0.70 0.59 -14.64
C VAL A 77 0.05 1.92 -15.08
N LEU A 78 0.78 3.03 -14.97
CA LEU A 78 0.30 4.35 -15.40
C LEU A 78 -0.03 4.38 -16.89
N LYS A 79 0.86 3.86 -17.72
CA LYS A 79 0.81 3.95 -19.18
C LYS A 79 -0.14 2.92 -19.80
N ASP A 80 0.02 1.65 -19.46
CA ASP A 80 -0.59 0.53 -20.18
C ASP A 80 -1.92 0.08 -19.56
N ALA A 81 -2.26 0.59 -18.35
CA ALA A 81 -3.53 0.33 -17.66
C ALA A 81 -3.91 -1.17 -17.57
N PRO A 82 -3.00 -2.05 -17.13
CA PRO A 82 -3.30 -3.48 -17.02
C PRO A 82 -4.48 -3.73 -16.06
N ALA A 83 -5.27 -4.76 -16.33
CA ALA A 83 -6.44 -5.10 -15.52
C ALA A 83 -6.05 -5.73 -14.16
N ASP A 84 -4.97 -6.50 -14.15
CA ASP A 84 -4.45 -7.24 -13.01
C ASP A 84 -2.94 -7.49 -13.13
N VAL A 85 -2.36 -8.19 -12.15
CA VAL A 85 -0.92 -8.49 -12.15
C VAL A 85 -0.53 -9.39 -13.30
N ASP A 86 -1.37 -10.33 -13.72
CA ASP A 86 -1.08 -11.23 -14.83
C ASP A 86 -1.03 -10.44 -16.14
N ALA A 87 -1.94 -9.51 -16.35
CA ALA A 87 -1.92 -8.59 -17.49
C ALA A 87 -0.70 -7.65 -17.43
N LEU A 88 -0.34 -7.13 -16.24
CA LEU A 88 0.86 -6.33 -16.05
C LEU A 88 2.13 -7.09 -16.45
N MET A 89 2.22 -8.38 -16.13
CA MET A 89 3.37 -9.21 -16.49
C MET A 89 3.54 -9.36 -18.01
N GLN A 90 2.47 -9.19 -18.81
CA GLN A 90 2.51 -9.23 -20.27
C GLN A 90 2.83 -7.87 -20.91
N CYS A 91 2.76 -6.78 -20.14
CA CYS A 91 3.10 -5.45 -20.63
C CYS A 91 4.59 -5.34 -20.95
N LYS A 92 4.95 -4.46 -21.90
CA LYS A 92 6.33 -4.19 -22.28
C LYS A 92 7.08 -3.46 -21.13
N TYR A 93 8.26 -3.96 -20.79
CA TYR A 93 9.09 -3.30 -19.78
C TYR A 93 9.72 -2.00 -20.35
N PRO A 94 9.78 -0.89 -19.59
CA PRO A 94 10.33 0.37 -20.06
C PRO A 94 11.79 0.24 -20.54
N GLY A 95 12.05 0.70 -21.77
CA GLY A 95 13.39 0.65 -22.35
C GLY A 95 13.84 -0.73 -22.84
N SER A 96 12.93 -1.71 -22.92
CA SER A 96 13.20 -3.05 -23.39
C SER A 96 12.18 -3.49 -24.45
N GLU A 97 12.53 -4.43 -25.30
CA GLU A 97 11.58 -5.13 -26.16
C GLU A 97 10.88 -6.30 -25.46
N LEU A 98 11.35 -6.68 -24.27
CA LEU A 98 10.83 -7.78 -23.48
C LEU A 98 9.64 -7.31 -22.62
N SER A 99 8.75 -8.25 -22.28
CA SER A 99 7.69 -8.05 -21.30
C SER A 99 8.26 -7.94 -19.88
N VAL A 100 7.41 -7.49 -18.95
CA VAL A 100 7.74 -7.49 -17.51
C VAL A 100 8.12 -8.89 -17.06
N ALA A 101 7.33 -9.92 -17.43
CA ALA A 101 7.60 -11.32 -17.10
C ALA A 101 8.97 -11.81 -17.60
N GLU A 102 9.32 -11.47 -18.84
CA GLU A 102 10.61 -11.87 -19.43
C GLU A 102 11.79 -11.13 -18.79
N THR A 103 11.58 -9.92 -18.27
CA THR A 103 12.62 -9.12 -17.61
C THR A 103 12.83 -9.53 -16.15
N MET A 104 11.83 -10.09 -15.46
CA MET A 104 11.90 -10.47 -14.04
C MET A 104 13.12 -11.34 -13.69
N PRO A 105 13.48 -12.41 -14.42
CA PRO A 105 14.63 -13.25 -14.08
C PRO A 105 15.95 -12.47 -14.09
N GLU A 106 16.12 -11.54 -15.02
CA GLU A 106 17.29 -10.65 -15.08
C GLU A 106 17.36 -9.75 -13.85
N LYS A 107 16.23 -9.15 -13.45
CA LYS A 107 16.16 -8.30 -12.25
C LYS A 107 16.45 -9.09 -10.98
N VAL A 108 15.88 -10.30 -10.84
CA VAL A 108 16.16 -11.21 -9.72
C VAL A 108 17.64 -11.58 -9.66
N MET A 109 18.28 -11.77 -10.80
CA MET A 109 19.74 -12.05 -10.84
C MET A 109 20.58 -10.84 -10.46
N ALA A 110 20.26 -9.67 -11.00
CA ALA A 110 21.03 -8.44 -10.79
C ALA A 110 20.91 -7.96 -9.33
N ILE A 111 19.70 -8.02 -8.76
CA ILE A 111 19.42 -7.61 -7.38
C ILE A 111 19.85 -8.68 -6.38
N GLY A 112 19.76 -9.96 -6.77
CA GLY A 112 20.23 -11.06 -5.94
C GLY A 112 19.19 -11.67 -5.00
N GLU A 113 17.95 -11.17 -4.99
CA GLU A 113 16.85 -11.61 -4.13
C GLU A 113 15.63 -12.06 -4.92
N ASN A 114 14.69 -12.75 -4.24
CA ASN A 114 13.35 -13.00 -4.77
C ASN A 114 12.60 -11.67 -4.88
N LEU A 115 12.01 -11.41 -6.03
CA LEU A 115 11.22 -10.22 -6.31
C LEU A 115 9.80 -10.62 -6.68
N GLN A 116 8.81 -9.94 -6.11
CA GLN A 116 7.40 -10.21 -6.40
C GLN A 116 6.63 -8.91 -6.61
N ILE A 117 6.03 -8.74 -7.77
CA ILE A 117 5.02 -7.70 -8.01
C ILE A 117 3.72 -8.22 -7.41
N ARG A 118 3.31 -7.65 -6.27
CA ARG A 118 2.22 -8.21 -5.47
C ARG A 118 0.84 -7.71 -5.87
N ARG A 119 0.73 -6.39 -5.97
CA ARG A 119 -0.54 -5.71 -6.24
C ARG A 119 -0.31 -4.30 -6.74
N PHE A 120 -1.30 -3.76 -7.40
CA PHE A 120 -1.34 -2.35 -7.77
C PHE A 120 -2.78 -1.84 -7.81
N ALA A 121 -2.91 -0.51 -7.86
CA ALA A 121 -4.17 0.16 -8.16
C ALA A 121 -3.91 1.40 -9.02
N ARG A 122 -4.91 1.80 -9.80
CA ARG A 122 -4.84 2.92 -10.74
C ARG A 122 -6.13 3.72 -10.73
N PHE A 123 -6.00 5.04 -10.69
CA PHE A 123 -7.10 5.98 -10.90
C PHE A 123 -6.84 6.79 -12.16
N ASP A 124 -7.78 6.79 -13.10
CA ASP A 124 -7.69 7.50 -14.38
C ASP A 124 -8.76 8.59 -14.54
N LYS A 125 -9.55 8.80 -13.50
CA LYS A 125 -10.59 9.84 -13.42
C LYS A 125 -10.30 10.72 -12.21
N ASN A 126 -10.84 11.94 -12.25
CA ASN A 126 -10.75 12.90 -11.16
C ASN A 126 -9.30 13.35 -10.87
N THR A 127 -9.07 13.97 -9.75
CA THR A 127 -7.75 14.41 -9.30
C THR A 127 -7.11 13.34 -8.42
N SER A 128 -6.02 12.74 -8.90
CA SER A 128 -5.24 11.79 -8.13
C SER A 128 -4.11 12.48 -7.37
N VAL A 129 -3.86 12.07 -6.13
CA VAL A 129 -2.74 12.54 -5.31
C VAL A 129 -2.02 11.35 -4.70
N ALA A 130 -0.71 11.29 -4.93
CA ALA A 130 0.15 10.20 -4.45
C ALA A 130 0.94 10.64 -3.22
N TYR A 131 1.11 9.73 -2.27
CA TYR A 131 1.95 9.91 -1.09
C TYR A 131 2.70 8.63 -0.76
N VAL A 132 4.00 8.76 -0.53
CA VAL A 132 4.88 7.66 -0.12
C VAL A 132 5.44 7.99 1.26
N HIS A 133 5.19 7.13 2.24
CA HIS A 133 5.61 7.30 3.62
C HIS A 133 6.76 6.36 3.98
N ALA A 134 7.65 6.84 4.88
CA ALA A 134 8.76 6.07 5.46
C ALA A 134 9.60 5.30 4.41
N GLY A 135 9.97 5.97 3.32
CA GLY A 135 10.82 5.39 2.27
C GLY A 135 10.16 4.25 1.49
N GLY A 136 8.83 4.22 1.41
CA GLY A 136 8.09 3.18 0.69
C GLY A 136 7.51 2.08 1.56
N LYS A 137 7.52 2.23 2.88
CA LYS A 137 6.80 1.29 3.76
C LYS A 137 5.28 1.38 3.59
N ILE A 138 4.79 2.58 3.27
CA ILE A 138 3.36 2.79 2.97
C ILE A 138 3.27 3.67 1.72
N GLY A 139 2.48 3.21 0.75
CA GLY A 139 2.07 3.98 -0.43
C GLY A 139 0.58 4.27 -0.37
N VAL A 140 0.20 5.51 -0.61
CA VAL A 140 -1.20 5.95 -0.64
C VAL A 140 -1.49 6.68 -1.93
N LEU A 141 -2.59 6.35 -2.56
CA LEU A 141 -3.15 7.05 -3.70
C LEU A 141 -4.56 7.51 -3.34
N VAL A 142 -4.77 8.83 -3.31
CA VAL A 142 -6.08 9.46 -3.04
C VAL A 142 -6.70 9.93 -4.34
N ASN A 143 -8.01 9.83 -4.45
CA ASN A 143 -8.81 10.32 -5.56
C ASN A 143 -9.85 11.32 -5.05
N LEU A 144 -9.86 12.53 -5.66
CA LEU A 144 -10.74 13.64 -5.30
C LEU A 144 -11.52 14.10 -6.52
N GLU A 145 -12.84 14.17 -6.42
CA GLU A 145 -13.66 14.90 -7.37
C GLU A 145 -13.52 16.40 -7.08
N THR A 146 -13.15 17.19 -8.08
CA THR A 146 -12.94 18.63 -7.94
C THR A 146 -13.73 19.41 -8.99
N GLU A 147 -14.31 20.54 -8.59
CA GLU A 147 -14.99 21.47 -9.48
C GLU A 147 -14.48 22.88 -9.24
N GLY A 148 -14.60 23.73 -10.25
CA GLY A 148 -14.16 25.14 -10.18
C GLY A 148 -12.71 25.36 -10.61
N GLY A 149 -12.05 24.35 -11.21
CA GLY A 149 -10.67 24.47 -11.70
C GLY A 149 -9.62 24.68 -10.61
N ILE A 150 -9.91 24.24 -9.40
CA ILE A 150 -9.06 24.40 -8.21
C ILE A 150 -7.96 23.34 -8.16
N ASP A 151 -6.82 23.70 -7.56
CA ASP A 151 -5.76 22.74 -7.23
C ASP A 151 -5.97 22.14 -5.83
N ALA A 152 -6.38 20.87 -5.79
CA ALA A 152 -6.59 20.12 -4.56
C ALA A 152 -5.37 19.27 -4.13
N SER A 153 -4.21 19.46 -4.72
CA SER A 153 -3.02 18.63 -4.47
C SER A 153 -2.59 18.64 -3.00
N GLU A 154 -2.60 19.81 -2.35
CA GLU A 154 -2.25 19.91 -0.94
C GLU A 154 -3.29 19.23 -0.04
N VAL A 155 -4.58 19.40 -0.35
CA VAL A 155 -5.68 18.74 0.37
C VAL A 155 -5.53 17.22 0.26
N GLY A 156 -5.34 16.72 -0.95
CA GLY A 156 -5.13 15.28 -1.19
C GLY A 156 -3.90 14.73 -0.47
N LYS A 157 -2.80 15.48 -0.42
CA LYS A 157 -1.59 15.09 0.31
C LYS A 157 -1.83 15.01 1.82
N ASN A 158 -2.54 15.96 2.40
CA ASN A 158 -2.89 15.94 3.82
C ASN A 158 -3.82 14.77 4.16
N VAL A 159 -4.81 14.48 3.30
CA VAL A 159 -5.68 13.31 3.43
C VAL A 159 -4.88 12.01 3.29
N ALA A 160 -3.95 11.94 2.33
CA ALA A 160 -3.09 10.77 2.16
C ALA A 160 -2.18 10.52 3.39
N MET A 161 -1.66 11.57 4.02
CA MET A 161 -0.90 11.47 5.27
C MET A 161 -1.76 10.95 6.41
N GLN A 162 -3.01 11.42 6.55
CA GLN A 162 -4.00 10.89 7.50
C GLN A 162 -4.21 9.38 7.31
N ILE A 163 -4.46 8.96 6.06
CA ILE A 163 -4.67 7.55 5.70
C ILE A 163 -3.43 6.72 6.01
N ALA A 164 -2.23 7.22 5.70
CA ALA A 164 -0.98 6.53 6.02
C ALA A 164 -0.81 6.32 7.52
N ALA A 165 -1.13 7.33 8.32
CA ALA A 165 -0.91 7.32 9.77
C ALA A 165 -1.94 6.47 10.53
N LEU A 166 -3.24 6.60 10.21
CA LEU A 166 -4.32 6.03 11.01
C LEU A 166 -4.94 4.76 10.42
N ASN A 167 -4.64 4.42 9.16
CA ASN A 167 -5.13 3.21 8.49
C ASN A 167 -6.65 2.97 8.68
N PRO A 168 -7.53 3.88 8.22
CA PRO A 168 -8.97 3.77 8.40
C PRO A 168 -9.51 2.49 7.78
N ARG A 169 -10.49 1.87 8.45
CA ARG A 169 -11.15 0.63 7.95
C ARG A 169 -12.16 0.94 6.86
N PHE A 170 -12.76 2.13 6.90
CA PHE A 170 -13.78 2.61 5.98
C PHE A 170 -13.44 4.03 5.54
N TRP A 171 -13.89 4.42 4.37
CA TRP A 171 -13.72 5.81 3.93
C TRP A 171 -14.78 6.73 4.52
N ASP A 172 -16.02 6.23 4.61
CA ASP A 172 -17.16 6.95 5.18
C ASP A 172 -18.02 6.04 6.03
N LYS A 173 -18.73 6.59 7.00
CA LYS A 173 -19.67 5.85 7.86
C LYS A 173 -20.78 5.14 7.10
N SER A 174 -21.12 5.59 5.88
CA SER A 174 -22.10 4.94 5.02
C SER A 174 -21.66 3.57 4.49
N GLU A 175 -20.35 3.29 4.50
CA GLU A 175 -19.78 2.00 4.09
C GLU A 175 -19.87 0.95 5.22
N VAL A 176 -20.16 1.38 6.44
CA VAL A 176 -20.27 0.47 7.59
C VAL A 176 -21.58 -0.28 7.52
N THR A 177 -21.51 -1.58 7.29
CA THR A 177 -22.72 -2.43 7.16
C THR A 177 -23.44 -2.61 8.50
N ALA A 178 -24.72 -2.96 8.42
CA ALA A 178 -25.54 -3.23 9.62
C ALA A 178 -24.93 -4.36 10.48
N ASP A 179 -24.39 -5.39 9.85
CA ASP A 179 -23.75 -6.52 10.56
C ASP A 179 -22.54 -6.09 11.39
N VAL A 180 -21.69 -5.22 10.84
CA VAL A 180 -20.55 -4.66 11.57
C VAL A 180 -21.03 -3.84 12.76
N LEU A 181 -22.06 -2.99 12.58
CA LEU A 181 -22.62 -2.19 13.67
C LEU A 181 -23.27 -3.05 14.76
N GLU A 182 -23.94 -4.12 14.37
CA GLU A 182 -24.53 -5.05 15.35
C GLU A 182 -23.46 -5.78 16.16
N GLU A 183 -22.38 -6.20 15.53
CA GLU A 183 -21.27 -6.84 16.22
C GLU A 183 -20.60 -5.87 17.20
N GLU A 184 -20.30 -4.64 16.78
CA GLU A 184 -19.72 -3.61 17.66
C GLU A 184 -20.66 -3.25 18.83
N LYS A 185 -21.99 -3.21 18.59
CA LYS A 185 -22.99 -3.05 19.66
C LYS A 185 -22.96 -4.22 20.65
N LYS A 186 -22.87 -5.47 20.17
CA LYS A 186 -22.75 -6.64 21.06
C LYS A 186 -21.50 -6.57 21.91
N VAL A 187 -20.38 -6.23 21.33
CA VAL A 187 -19.12 -6.03 22.06
C VAL A 187 -19.26 -4.92 23.11
N ALA A 188 -19.86 -3.78 22.74
CA ALA A 188 -20.09 -2.67 23.63
C ALA A 188 -20.97 -3.04 24.84
N LEU A 189 -22.07 -3.80 24.59
CA LEU A 189 -22.96 -4.29 25.63
C LEU A 189 -22.29 -5.32 26.54
N ALA A 190 -21.51 -6.25 25.97
CA ALA A 190 -20.76 -7.23 26.75
C ALA A 190 -19.76 -6.57 27.70
N LEU A 191 -19.01 -5.58 27.22
CA LEU A 191 -18.08 -4.79 28.07
C LEU A 191 -18.83 -4.04 29.19
N MET A 192 -20.01 -3.50 28.90
CA MET A 192 -20.84 -2.82 29.91
C MET A 192 -21.37 -3.78 30.96
N ASN A 193 -21.80 -4.98 30.56
CA ASN A 193 -22.33 -5.98 31.49
C ASN A 193 -21.23 -6.57 32.40
N ASN A 194 -19.97 -6.56 31.96
CA ASN A 194 -18.83 -6.99 32.76
C ASN A 194 -18.36 -5.92 33.78
N ASP A 195 -18.81 -4.67 33.66
CA ASP A 195 -18.54 -3.62 34.63
C ASP A 195 -19.77 -3.48 35.58
N PRO A 196 -19.64 -3.81 36.89
CA PRO A 196 -20.75 -3.77 37.83
C PRO A 196 -21.42 -2.38 37.95
N LYS A 197 -20.66 -1.30 37.75
CA LYS A 197 -21.18 0.07 37.76
C LYS A 197 -22.01 0.40 36.55
N MET A 198 -21.66 -0.18 35.40
CA MET A 198 -22.37 0.01 34.14
C MET A 198 -23.57 -0.95 34.03
N ALA A 199 -23.43 -2.19 34.52
CA ALA A 199 -24.50 -3.19 34.54
C ALA A 199 -25.71 -2.72 35.36
N ALA A 200 -25.49 -1.98 36.43
CA ALA A 200 -26.55 -1.46 37.30
C ALA A 200 -27.34 -0.25 36.74
N LYS A 201 -26.93 0.30 35.57
CA LYS A 201 -27.62 1.46 35.00
C LYS A 201 -28.94 1.09 34.33
N PRO A 202 -29.93 2.02 34.33
CA PRO A 202 -31.19 1.84 33.59
C PRO A 202 -30.94 1.59 32.09
N GLU A 203 -31.81 0.80 31.45
CA GLU A 203 -31.66 0.40 30.02
C GLU A 203 -31.55 1.60 29.09
N GLN A 204 -32.37 2.64 29.28
CA GLN A 204 -32.32 3.87 28.50
C GLN A 204 -30.94 4.59 28.58
N VAL A 205 -30.24 4.46 29.72
CA VAL A 205 -28.90 5.03 29.89
C VAL A 205 -27.88 4.17 29.16
N LYS A 206 -28.03 2.85 29.20
CA LYS A 206 -27.18 1.91 28.46
C LYS A 206 -27.29 2.14 26.95
N GLU A 207 -28.50 2.31 26.42
CA GLU A 207 -28.73 2.62 25.01
C GLU A 207 -28.02 3.91 24.57
N LYS A 208 -28.10 4.98 25.35
CA LYS A 208 -27.40 6.23 25.07
C LYS A 208 -25.86 6.06 25.07
N ILE A 209 -25.34 5.25 26.00
CA ILE A 209 -23.91 4.95 26.06
C ILE A 209 -23.49 4.13 24.82
N VAL A 210 -24.27 3.14 24.42
CA VAL A 210 -24.01 2.35 23.20
C VAL A 210 -24.01 3.26 21.97
N MET A 211 -25.00 4.18 21.88
CA MET A 211 -25.03 5.14 20.76
C MET A 211 -23.78 6.05 20.75
N GLY A 212 -23.35 6.53 21.91
CA GLY A 212 -22.10 7.26 22.05
C GLY A 212 -20.85 6.46 21.62
N LYS A 213 -20.82 5.15 21.96
CA LYS A 213 -19.75 4.25 21.51
C LYS A 213 -19.78 4.02 19.99
N MET A 214 -20.96 3.97 19.37
CA MET A 214 -21.06 3.87 17.90
C MET A 214 -20.56 5.13 17.20
N ASN A 215 -20.84 6.31 17.74
CA ASN A 215 -20.26 7.55 17.20
C ASN A 215 -18.73 7.52 17.30
N LYS A 216 -18.22 7.08 18.45
CA LYS A 216 -16.77 6.93 18.64
C LYS A 216 -16.16 5.90 17.69
N PHE A 217 -16.88 4.79 17.43
CA PHE A 217 -16.45 3.81 16.43
C PHE A 217 -16.27 4.45 15.04
N TYR A 218 -17.21 5.29 14.60
CA TYR A 218 -17.06 6.02 13.34
C TYR A 218 -15.86 6.97 13.36
N GLU A 219 -15.67 7.72 14.44
CA GLU A 219 -14.55 8.64 14.61
C GLU A 219 -13.18 7.93 14.61
N GLU A 220 -13.13 6.68 15.03
CA GLU A 220 -11.90 5.88 15.10
C GLU A 220 -11.65 5.05 13.82
N ASN A 221 -12.69 4.71 13.04
CA ASN A 221 -12.58 3.75 11.94
C ASN A 221 -12.93 4.30 10.56
N CYS A 222 -13.67 5.44 10.47
CA CYS A 222 -14.11 6.00 9.19
C CYS A 222 -13.32 7.28 8.88
N LEU A 223 -12.57 7.30 7.79
CA LEU A 223 -11.68 8.40 7.42
C LEU A 223 -12.35 9.78 7.53
N LEU A 224 -13.52 9.94 6.92
CA LEU A 224 -14.19 11.24 6.85
C LEU A 224 -14.70 11.72 8.23
N GLN A 225 -14.98 10.81 9.15
CA GLN A 225 -15.40 11.09 10.51
C GLN A 225 -14.24 11.22 11.50
N MET A 226 -13.05 10.71 11.16
CA MET A 226 -11.85 10.85 12.01
C MET A 226 -11.50 12.31 12.25
N GLU A 227 -10.97 12.60 13.43
CA GLU A 227 -10.34 13.90 13.70
C GLU A 227 -9.10 14.05 12.80
N PHE A 228 -8.96 15.25 12.21
CA PHE A 228 -7.87 15.55 11.30
C PHE A 228 -6.54 15.67 12.08
N VAL A 229 -5.55 14.85 11.72
CA VAL A 229 -4.28 14.75 12.47
C VAL A 229 -3.44 16.04 12.45
N ARG A 230 -3.60 16.88 11.42
CA ARG A 230 -2.92 18.17 11.32
C ARG A 230 -3.73 19.27 12.03
N GLY A 231 -3.87 19.13 13.34
CA GLY A 231 -4.57 20.12 14.19
C GLY A 231 -3.98 21.53 14.13
N ASP A 232 -2.76 21.67 13.62
CA ASP A 232 -2.12 22.95 13.29
C ASP A 232 -2.75 23.64 12.09
N LEU A 233 -3.33 22.89 11.16
CA LEU A 233 -3.99 23.40 9.96
C LEU A 233 -5.50 23.56 10.12
N PHE A 234 -6.12 22.61 10.81
CA PHE A 234 -7.58 22.57 10.98
C PHE A 234 -7.96 21.70 12.19
N GLN A 235 -8.95 22.16 12.97
CA GLN A 235 -9.53 21.42 14.08
C GLN A 235 -10.93 20.92 13.71
N GLY A 236 -11.11 19.60 13.69
CA GLY A 236 -12.35 18.92 13.36
C GLY A 236 -12.13 17.67 12.50
N SER A 237 -13.20 17.13 11.95
CA SER A 237 -13.11 15.92 11.14
C SER A 237 -12.47 16.16 9.77
N VAL A 238 -11.95 15.08 9.16
CA VAL A 238 -11.39 15.10 7.79
C VAL A 238 -12.41 15.65 6.78
N GLU A 239 -13.68 15.25 6.90
CA GLU A 239 -14.77 15.77 6.04
C GLU A 239 -14.87 17.29 6.13
N LYS A 240 -14.85 17.84 7.35
CA LYS A 240 -14.91 19.28 7.58
C LYS A 240 -13.66 20.00 7.06
N TYR A 241 -12.49 19.38 7.21
CA TYR A 241 -11.24 19.90 6.64
C TYR A 241 -11.35 20.02 5.13
N ILE A 242 -11.80 18.96 4.43
CA ILE A 242 -11.97 18.97 2.96
C ILE A 242 -12.96 20.07 2.54
N ALA A 243 -14.09 20.20 3.24
CA ALA A 243 -15.10 21.21 2.95
C ALA A 243 -14.58 22.65 3.17
N ASP A 244 -13.83 22.88 4.25
CA ASP A 244 -13.22 24.18 4.55
C ASP A 244 -12.17 24.56 3.49
N ALA A 245 -11.31 23.60 3.13
CA ALA A 245 -10.30 23.78 2.09
C ALA A 245 -10.93 24.09 0.72
N ALA A 246 -11.97 23.34 0.34
CA ALA A 246 -12.71 23.58 -0.92
C ALA A 246 -13.27 24.99 -0.97
N LYS A 247 -13.87 25.47 0.13
CA LYS A 247 -14.40 26.84 0.24
C LYS A 247 -13.31 27.90 0.12
N LYS A 248 -12.14 27.67 0.75
CA LYS A 248 -10.99 28.59 0.66
C LYS A 248 -10.42 28.67 -0.76
N LEU A 249 -10.44 27.56 -1.49
CA LEU A 249 -9.98 27.47 -2.87
C LEU A 249 -11.02 28.00 -3.90
N GLY A 250 -12.25 28.25 -3.49
CA GLY A 250 -13.30 28.77 -4.35
C GLY A 250 -13.95 27.74 -5.27
N GLY A 251 -13.95 26.48 -4.89
CA GLY A 251 -14.55 25.38 -5.65
C GLY A 251 -15.18 24.32 -4.76
N SER A 252 -15.36 23.11 -5.28
CA SER A 252 -15.79 21.95 -4.53
C SER A 252 -14.74 20.85 -4.55
N ILE A 253 -14.60 20.13 -3.45
CA ILE A 253 -13.77 18.92 -3.32
C ILE A 253 -14.60 17.86 -2.63
N LYS A 254 -14.68 16.69 -3.25
CA LYS A 254 -15.30 15.51 -2.66
C LYS A 254 -14.29 14.37 -2.66
N PHE A 255 -14.19 13.66 -1.55
CA PHE A 255 -13.41 12.44 -1.49
C PHE A 255 -14.11 11.34 -2.31
N ALA A 256 -13.42 10.81 -3.32
CA ALA A 256 -13.96 9.78 -4.22
C ALA A 256 -13.43 8.37 -3.89
N GLY A 257 -12.33 8.30 -3.15
CA GLY A 257 -11.73 7.04 -2.73
C GLY A 257 -10.24 7.14 -2.52
N ALA A 258 -9.66 6.07 -1.99
CA ALA A 258 -8.22 5.94 -1.86
C ALA A 258 -7.78 4.48 -1.90
N VAL A 259 -6.49 4.27 -2.10
CA VAL A 259 -5.84 2.98 -1.91
C VAL A 259 -4.62 3.18 -1.03
N ARG A 260 -4.47 2.34 -0.02
CA ARG A 260 -3.32 2.28 0.86
C ARG A 260 -2.70 0.89 0.78
N PHE A 261 -1.43 0.81 0.43
CA PHE A 261 -0.64 -0.40 0.56
C PHE A 261 0.42 -0.22 1.62
N GLN A 262 0.52 -1.18 2.51
CA GLN A 262 1.63 -1.33 3.42
C GLN A 262 2.46 -2.52 2.97
N THR A 263 3.74 -2.31 2.80
CA THR A 263 4.67 -3.35 2.34
C THR A 263 4.65 -4.56 3.26
N GLY A 264 4.44 -5.74 2.67
CA GLY A 264 4.45 -7.02 3.39
C GLY A 264 3.23 -7.27 4.28
N GLU A 265 2.20 -6.43 4.20
CA GLU A 265 0.96 -6.61 4.98
C GLU A 265 0.32 -7.97 4.71
N GLY A 266 0.09 -8.77 5.78
CA GLY A 266 -0.49 -10.12 5.68
C GLY A 266 0.46 -11.20 5.15
N ILE A 267 1.74 -10.90 4.91
CA ILE A 267 2.76 -11.92 4.63
C ILE A 267 3.37 -12.37 5.95
N GLU A 268 3.35 -13.68 6.21
CA GLU A 268 4.03 -14.25 7.37
C GLU A 268 5.54 -13.98 7.27
N LYS A 269 6.09 -13.25 8.24
CA LYS A 269 7.53 -13.07 8.35
C LYS A 269 8.09 -14.31 9.02
N LYS A 270 9.22 -14.82 8.51
CA LYS A 270 9.99 -15.83 9.21
C LYS A 270 10.47 -15.19 10.52
N GLU A 271 10.05 -15.71 11.66
CA GLU A 271 10.67 -15.35 12.93
C GLU A 271 12.11 -15.86 12.89
N GLU A 272 13.06 -14.95 12.71
CA GLU A 272 14.47 -15.24 12.85
C GLU A 272 14.77 -15.31 14.36
N ASP A 273 14.79 -16.52 14.90
CA ASP A 273 15.36 -16.73 16.23
C ASP A 273 16.89 -16.68 16.12
N PHE A 274 17.39 -15.44 16.14
CA PHE A 274 18.83 -15.14 16.04
C PHE A 274 19.64 -15.89 17.11
N ALA A 275 19.06 -16.14 18.29
CA ALA A 275 19.70 -16.91 19.36
C ALA A 275 19.84 -18.38 18.97
N ALA A 276 18.82 -18.96 18.34
CA ALA A 276 18.87 -20.34 17.85
C ALA A 276 19.83 -20.50 16.66
N GLU A 277 19.90 -19.52 15.75
CA GLU A 277 20.85 -19.54 14.62
C GLU A 277 22.30 -19.44 15.09
N VAL A 278 22.60 -18.53 16.02
CA VAL A 278 23.94 -18.43 16.63
C VAL A 278 24.31 -19.70 17.36
N ALA A 279 23.39 -20.30 18.13
CA ALA A 279 23.61 -21.55 18.81
C ALA A 279 23.87 -22.71 17.83
N ALA A 280 23.14 -22.77 16.71
CA ALA A 280 23.35 -23.76 15.67
C ALA A 280 24.71 -23.62 14.99
N GLN A 281 25.14 -22.40 14.68
CA GLN A 281 26.47 -22.14 14.11
C GLN A 281 27.62 -22.46 15.07
N MET A 282 27.47 -22.18 16.36
CA MET A 282 28.47 -22.54 17.38
C MET A 282 28.58 -24.04 17.56
N ASN A 283 27.50 -24.81 17.32
CA ASN A 283 27.51 -26.26 17.40
C ASN A 283 28.05 -26.98 16.13
N MET A 284 28.04 -26.30 14.96
CA MET A 284 28.63 -26.83 13.72
C MET A 284 30.15 -26.63 13.66
N GLY A 285 30.75 -25.85 14.55
CA GLY A 285 32.18 -25.59 14.64
C GLY A 285 32.93 -26.52 15.63
N LYS A 286 32.26 -27.52 16.17
CA LYS A 286 32.85 -28.60 16.98
C LYS A 286 32.79 -29.91 16.21
#